data_5bf9882819b3b39e86c9df4774d91630
#
_entry.id   5bf9882819b3b39e86c9df4774d91630
#
_cell.length_a   1.000
_cell.length_b   1.000
_cell.length_c   1.000
_cell.angle_alpha   90.00
_cell.angle_beta   90.00
_cell.angle_gamma   90.00
#
_symmetry.space_group_name_H-M   'P 1'
#
loop_
_entity.id
_entity.type
_entity.pdbx_description
1 polymer ?
#
loop_
_entity_poly.entity_id
_entity_poly.type
_entity_poly.pdbx_seq_one_letter_code
_entity_poly.pdbx_strand_id
1 'polypeptide(L)'
;MNKTVLVDGAKGHTGTFLIKEILEMKPDWNIVATDLPSYKRDIIMAKETIFSAKFKYMTEILDNERILFIPADLTDKKSLIDIFQDRKYDVIFHVASLYDYFAELELLRKINVGGIRNLLEIVYETQDLTKLRFIHWSTCGIYGEPKYKKDIHGYPIPANETAPYNPPNNYSMSKMEQEMVLQEYVNKHQIKATIIRPAPIMGPYQIYGVFHIIQLVHKSGFGPGIHIYPKKKRLAMPVIHVKDLVRAALFLAENDKSIGEAYNLIIDSCFQEDFLEYLADLLNVNYFNLPVLWPFYKIFARFLLWLSKRKDEKARELNSRPQVDLSMAGYTTHQYLFSNQKIKDLGFEFKFSDYKSAIVDTVEWYFRNKWLESE
;
A
#
# COMPACT_ATOMS: atom_id res chain seq x y z
N MET A 1 -24.86 15.44 -6.96
CA MET A 1 -24.98 14.90 -8.34
C MET A 1 -24.57 13.44 -8.32
N ASN A 2 -25.42 12.57 -8.85
CA ASN A 2 -25.08 11.14 -8.95
C ASN A 2 -23.83 10.98 -9.81
N LYS A 3 -22.73 10.49 -9.22
CA LYS A 3 -21.53 10.11 -9.96
C LYS A 3 -21.49 8.62 -10.17
N THR A 4 -20.94 8.19 -11.29
CA THR A 4 -20.62 6.77 -11.53
C THR A 4 -19.11 6.58 -11.44
N VAL A 5 -18.66 5.69 -10.55
CA VAL A 5 -17.23 5.47 -10.32
C VAL A 5 -16.85 4.02 -10.60
N LEU A 6 -15.65 3.83 -11.15
CA LEU A 6 -15.04 2.52 -11.31
C LEU A 6 -13.97 2.32 -10.24
N VAL A 7 -14.00 1.17 -9.56
CA VAL A 7 -12.94 0.71 -8.67
C VAL A 7 -12.43 -0.62 -9.16
N ASP A 8 -11.22 -0.67 -9.68
CA ASP A 8 -10.56 -1.94 -9.98
C ASP A 8 -9.76 -2.45 -8.77
N GLY A 9 -9.39 -3.73 -8.78
CA GLY A 9 -8.79 -4.36 -7.59
C GLY A 9 -9.76 -4.40 -6.40
N ALA A 10 -11.06 -4.50 -6.67
CA ALA A 10 -12.15 -4.39 -5.71
C ALA A 10 -12.10 -5.45 -4.60
N LYS A 11 -11.59 -6.65 -4.88
CA LYS A 11 -11.37 -7.74 -3.91
C LYS A 11 -10.04 -7.64 -3.17
N GLY A 12 -9.21 -6.64 -3.48
CA GLY A 12 -8.00 -6.33 -2.76
C GLY A 12 -8.30 -5.60 -1.43
N HIS A 13 -7.36 -5.62 -0.48
CA HIS A 13 -7.52 -4.94 0.81
C HIS A 13 -7.92 -3.47 0.65
N THR A 14 -7.16 -2.72 -0.12
CA THR A 14 -7.39 -1.28 -0.29
C THR A 14 -8.62 -0.97 -1.13
N GLY A 15 -8.88 -1.76 -2.20
CA GLY A 15 -10.08 -1.59 -3.04
C GLY A 15 -11.36 -1.80 -2.25
N THR A 16 -11.42 -2.83 -1.40
CA THR A 16 -12.57 -3.10 -0.52
C THR A 16 -12.80 -1.95 0.48
N PHE A 17 -11.74 -1.44 1.12
CA PHE A 17 -11.86 -0.31 2.03
C PHE A 17 -12.28 0.98 1.32
N LEU A 18 -11.81 1.21 0.10
CA LEU A 18 -12.24 2.35 -0.71
C LEU A 18 -13.72 2.25 -1.07
N ILE A 19 -14.19 1.08 -1.51
CA ILE A 19 -15.61 0.85 -1.81
C ILE A 19 -16.46 1.09 -0.56
N LYS A 20 -16.05 0.57 0.59
CA LYS A 20 -16.74 0.82 1.87
C LYS A 20 -16.81 2.31 2.19
N GLU A 21 -15.71 3.04 2.06
CA GLU A 21 -15.68 4.49 2.32
C GLU A 21 -16.60 5.25 1.35
N ILE A 22 -16.64 4.86 0.07
CA ILE A 22 -17.58 5.44 -0.91
C ILE A 22 -19.03 5.18 -0.48
N LEU A 23 -19.36 3.94 -0.07
CA LEU A 23 -20.70 3.60 0.39
C LEU A 23 -21.13 4.43 1.60
N GLU A 24 -20.24 4.71 2.52
CA GLU A 24 -20.50 5.46 3.75
C GLU A 24 -20.57 6.98 3.51
N MET A 25 -19.62 7.52 2.72
CA MET A 25 -19.43 8.96 2.60
C MET A 25 -20.10 9.58 1.37
N LYS A 26 -20.47 8.77 0.37
CA LYS A 26 -21.02 9.20 -0.92
C LYS A 26 -22.29 8.40 -1.25
N PRO A 27 -23.42 8.69 -0.56
CA PRO A 27 -24.65 7.91 -0.72
C PRO A 27 -25.27 8.01 -2.12
N ASP A 28 -24.95 9.05 -2.86
CA ASP A 28 -25.42 9.32 -4.22
C ASP A 28 -24.46 8.82 -5.33
N TRP A 29 -23.37 8.10 -4.98
CA TRP A 29 -22.48 7.54 -5.99
C TRP A 29 -22.86 6.09 -6.35
N ASN A 30 -22.87 5.79 -7.65
CA ASN A 30 -22.99 4.43 -8.18
C ASN A 30 -21.59 3.83 -8.35
N ILE A 31 -21.40 2.60 -7.91
CA ILE A 31 -20.11 1.94 -7.92
C ILE A 31 -20.12 0.80 -8.93
N VAL A 32 -19.21 0.84 -9.90
CA VAL A 32 -18.84 -0.32 -10.70
C VAL A 32 -17.52 -0.84 -10.10
N ALA A 33 -17.53 -2.09 -9.67
CA ALA A 33 -16.39 -2.75 -9.07
C ALA A 33 -15.89 -3.86 -9.99
N THR A 34 -14.58 -3.98 -10.15
CA THR A 34 -13.98 -5.06 -10.94
C THR A 34 -12.78 -5.69 -10.28
N ASP A 35 -12.63 -6.98 -10.50
CA ASP A 35 -11.48 -7.79 -10.08
C ASP A 35 -11.49 -9.11 -10.89
N LEU A 36 -10.47 -9.94 -10.72
CA LEU A 36 -10.40 -11.24 -11.37
C LEU A 36 -11.65 -12.08 -11.13
N PRO A 37 -12.14 -12.83 -12.15
CA PRO A 37 -13.36 -13.64 -12.05
C PRO A 37 -13.26 -14.74 -10.99
N SER A 38 -12.12 -15.41 -10.90
CA SER A 38 -11.84 -16.40 -9.86
C SER A 38 -10.64 -15.97 -9.03
N TYR A 39 -10.89 -15.70 -7.79
CA TYR A 39 -9.83 -15.73 -6.78
C TYR A 39 -9.76 -17.18 -6.29
N LYS A 40 -8.61 -17.67 -5.76
CA LYS A 40 -8.49 -19.01 -5.15
C LYS A 40 -9.46 -19.21 -3.96
N ARG A 41 -10.72 -18.85 -4.20
CA ARG A 41 -11.82 -18.69 -3.27
C ARG A 41 -12.12 -19.99 -2.54
N ASP A 42 -12.23 -21.07 -3.28
CA ASP A 42 -12.72 -22.35 -2.73
C ASP A 42 -11.68 -23.01 -1.83
N ILE A 43 -10.37 -22.78 -2.09
CA ILE A 43 -9.27 -23.29 -1.23
C ILE A 43 -9.15 -22.48 0.04
N ILE A 44 -9.38 -21.14 -0.03
CA ILE A 44 -9.27 -20.23 1.11
C ILE A 44 -10.48 -20.39 2.04
N MET A 45 -11.67 -20.54 1.49
CA MET A 45 -12.92 -20.67 2.26
C MET A 45 -13.07 -22.05 2.93
N ALA A 46 -12.39 -23.07 2.44
CA ALA A 46 -12.43 -24.42 3.03
C ALA A 46 -11.68 -24.53 4.38
N LYS A 47 -10.91 -23.50 4.77
CA LYS A 47 -10.17 -23.45 6.05
C LYS A 47 -10.51 -22.16 6.78
N GLU A 48 -10.96 -22.24 8.01
CA GLU A 48 -11.11 -21.08 8.89
C GLU A 48 -9.72 -20.51 9.22
N THR A 49 -9.32 -19.50 8.48
CA THR A 49 -8.04 -18.80 8.64
C THR A 49 -8.28 -17.29 8.56
N ILE A 50 -7.27 -16.51 8.94
CA ILE A 50 -7.31 -15.03 8.76
C ILE A 50 -7.52 -14.64 7.30
N PHE A 51 -7.09 -15.47 6.34
CA PHE A 51 -7.30 -15.25 4.91
C PHE A 51 -8.77 -15.45 4.52
N SER A 52 -9.43 -16.49 5.04
CA SER A 52 -10.86 -16.71 4.78
C SER A 52 -11.72 -15.62 5.40
N ALA A 53 -11.41 -15.18 6.62
CA ALA A 53 -12.10 -14.06 7.27
C ALA A 53 -11.97 -12.76 6.48
N LYS A 54 -10.76 -12.45 6.00
CA LYS A 54 -10.51 -11.31 5.12
C LYS A 54 -11.31 -11.42 3.83
N PHE A 55 -11.28 -12.57 3.18
CA PHE A 55 -11.98 -12.79 1.92
C PHE A 55 -13.51 -12.68 2.10
N LYS A 56 -14.06 -13.26 3.17
CA LYS A 56 -15.49 -13.14 3.51
C LYS A 56 -15.92 -11.68 3.64
N TYR A 57 -15.16 -10.90 4.42
CA TYR A 57 -15.42 -9.46 4.58
C TYR A 57 -15.45 -8.71 3.25
N MET A 58 -14.49 -8.99 2.37
CA MET A 58 -14.42 -8.37 1.04
C MET A 58 -15.63 -8.74 0.17
N THR A 59 -16.06 -9.99 0.22
CA THR A 59 -17.24 -10.47 -0.53
C THR A 59 -18.52 -9.83 -0.01
N GLU A 60 -18.71 -9.76 1.30
CA GLU A 60 -19.89 -9.15 1.93
C GLU A 60 -20.06 -7.67 1.55
N ILE A 61 -18.98 -6.93 1.41
CA ILE A 61 -19.06 -5.53 0.94
C ILE A 61 -19.52 -5.46 -0.51
N LEU A 62 -19.02 -6.36 -1.36
CA LEU A 62 -19.37 -6.37 -2.79
C LEU A 62 -20.82 -6.84 -3.07
N ASP A 63 -21.48 -7.47 -2.09
CA ASP A 63 -22.90 -7.88 -2.21
C ASP A 63 -23.88 -6.72 -2.00
N ASN A 64 -23.40 -5.48 -1.81
CA ASN A 64 -24.26 -4.30 -1.63
C ASN A 64 -24.98 -3.92 -2.94
N GLU A 65 -26.27 -3.58 -2.86
CA GLU A 65 -27.14 -3.24 -3.99
C GLU A 65 -26.65 -2.04 -4.84
N ARG A 66 -25.86 -1.15 -4.26
CA ARG A 66 -25.27 0.00 -4.99
C ARG A 66 -24.00 -0.35 -5.77
N ILE A 67 -23.61 -1.61 -5.76
CA ILE A 67 -22.41 -2.09 -6.44
C ILE A 67 -22.77 -2.99 -7.60
N LEU A 68 -22.36 -2.61 -8.80
CA LEU A 68 -22.34 -3.49 -9.95
C LEU A 68 -20.96 -4.14 -10.05
N PHE A 69 -20.84 -5.40 -9.68
CA PHE A 69 -19.59 -6.15 -9.84
C PHE A 69 -19.48 -6.79 -11.22
N ILE A 70 -18.46 -6.42 -11.99
CA ILE A 70 -18.16 -6.97 -13.33
C ILE A 70 -16.77 -7.61 -13.26
N PRO A 71 -16.65 -8.94 -13.35
CA PRO A 71 -15.35 -9.60 -13.30
C PRO A 71 -14.53 -9.31 -14.56
N ALA A 72 -13.24 -8.97 -14.41
CA ALA A 72 -12.33 -8.80 -15.53
C ALA A 72 -10.86 -9.01 -15.12
N ASP A 73 -10.05 -9.35 -16.13
CA ASP A 73 -8.58 -9.41 -16.02
C ASP A 73 -7.97 -8.24 -16.78
N LEU A 74 -7.28 -7.33 -16.10
CA LEU A 74 -6.63 -6.18 -16.72
C LEU A 74 -5.60 -6.58 -17.78
N THR A 75 -5.07 -7.81 -17.73
CA THR A 75 -4.11 -8.31 -18.73
C THR A 75 -4.79 -8.73 -20.04
N ASP A 76 -6.11 -8.90 -20.04
CA ASP A 76 -6.92 -9.19 -21.22
C ASP A 76 -7.81 -8.00 -21.58
N LYS A 77 -7.41 -7.21 -22.58
CA LYS A 77 -8.17 -6.03 -23.05
C LYS A 77 -9.62 -6.37 -23.40
N LYS A 78 -9.90 -7.59 -23.89
CA LYS A 78 -11.26 -8.00 -24.24
C LYS A 78 -12.16 -8.12 -23.01
N SER A 79 -11.62 -8.59 -21.89
CA SER A 79 -12.37 -8.70 -20.64
C SER A 79 -12.79 -7.34 -20.06
N LEU A 80 -12.12 -6.27 -20.47
CA LEU A 80 -12.43 -4.90 -20.02
C LEU A 80 -13.59 -4.27 -20.79
N ILE A 81 -13.94 -4.78 -21.97
CA ILE A 81 -15.01 -4.20 -22.82
C ILE A 81 -16.33 -4.08 -22.04
N ASP A 82 -16.74 -5.13 -21.34
CA ASP A 82 -18.00 -5.16 -20.60
C ASP A 82 -18.07 -4.12 -19.47
N ILE A 83 -16.92 -3.72 -18.92
CA ILE A 83 -16.84 -2.68 -17.89
C ILE A 83 -17.20 -1.31 -18.50
N PHE A 84 -16.75 -1.04 -19.72
CA PHE A 84 -16.87 0.26 -20.39
C PHE A 84 -18.05 0.36 -21.36
N GLN A 85 -18.68 -0.77 -21.71
CA GLN A 85 -19.81 -0.81 -22.64
C GLN A 85 -20.98 0.03 -22.08
N ASP A 86 -21.40 1.04 -22.84
CA ASP A 86 -22.50 1.95 -22.52
C ASP A 86 -22.40 2.67 -21.16
N ARG A 87 -21.18 2.71 -20.57
CA ARG A 87 -20.93 3.37 -19.29
C ARG A 87 -19.92 4.50 -19.44
N LYS A 88 -20.22 5.62 -18.75
CA LYS A 88 -19.31 6.74 -18.57
C LYS A 88 -19.02 6.88 -17.09
N TYR A 89 -17.76 7.12 -16.77
CA TYR A 89 -17.27 7.27 -15.39
C TYR A 89 -16.88 8.71 -15.09
N ASP A 90 -17.26 9.18 -13.91
CA ASP A 90 -16.78 10.46 -13.37
C ASP A 90 -15.41 10.28 -12.73
N VAL A 91 -15.18 9.13 -12.09
CA VAL A 91 -13.89 8.79 -11.45
C VAL A 91 -13.55 7.32 -11.72
N ILE A 92 -12.30 7.07 -12.08
CA ILE A 92 -11.71 5.73 -12.09
C ILE A 92 -10.63 5.67 -10.99
N PHE A 93 -10.78 4.74 -10.07
CA PHE A 93 -9.79 4.41 -9.06
C PHE A 93 -9.05 3.14 -9.50
N HIS A 94 -7.83 3.33 -10.00
CA HIS A 94 -6.96 2.22 -10.41
C HIS A 94 -6.11 1.75 -9.23
N VAL A 95 -6.66 0.76 -8.50
CA VAL A 95 -6.08 0.16 -7.30
C VAL A 95 -5.39 -1.16 -7.60
N ALA A 96 -5.83 -1.84 -8.65
CA ALA A 96 -5.36 -3.17 -9.02
C ALA A 96 -3.87 -3.21 -9.31
N SER A 97 -3.18 -4.10 -8.64
CA SER A 97 -1.78 -4.45 -8.88
C SER A 97 -1.48 -5.80 -8.26
N LEU A 98 -0.61 -6.57 -8.90
CA LEU A 98 0.02 -7.69 -8.22
C LEU A 98 1.02 -7.14 -7.21
N TYR A 99 0.67 -7.22 -5.92
CA TYR A 99 1.54 -6.88 -4.80
C TYR A 99 2.32 -8.12 -4.38
N ASP A 100 3.52 -8.28 -4.90
CA ASP A 100 4.36 -9.42 -4.60
C ASP A 100 5.85 -9.06 -4.73
N TYR A 101 6.54 -8.92 -3.61
CA TYR A 101 7.98 -8.64 -3.60
C TYR A 101 8.84 -9.81 -4.08
N PHE A 102 8.28 -11.02 -4.08
CA PHE A 102 8.97 -12.24 -4.45
C PHE A 102 8.79 -12.60 -5.93
N ALA A 103 7.84 -11.95 -6.62
CA ALA A 103 7.56 -12.18 -8.03
C ALA A 103 8.70 -11.70 -8.94
N GLU A 104 8.86 -12.39 -10.07
CA GLU A 104 9.78 -11.97 -11.13
C GLU A 104 9.27 -10.71 -11.82
N LEU A 105 10.20 -9.86 -12.25
CA LEU A 105 9.88 -8.56 -12.85
C LEU A 105 9.02 -8.71 -14.12
N GLU A 106 9.26 -9.74 -14.92
CA GLU A 106 8.48 -9.99 -16.14
C GLU A 106 6.99 -10.23 -15.84
N LEU A 107 6.70 -11.04 -14.81
CA LEU A 107 5.32 -11.26 -14.36
C LEU A 107 4.67 -9.97 -13.85
N LEU A 108 5.40 -9.20 -13.06
CA LEU A 108 4.93 -7.91 -12.55
C LEU A 108 4.70 -6.90 -13.68
N ARG A 109 5.56 -6.84 -14.69
CA ARG A 109 5.36 -6.01 -15.88
C ARG A 109 4.13 -6.42 -16.67
N LYS A 110 3.97 -7.74 -16.91
CA LYS A 110 2.79 -8.26 -17.61
C LYS A 110 1.51 -7.82 -16.92
N ILE A 111 1.42 -7.99 -15.61
CA ILE A 111 0.20 -7.72 -14.84
C ILE A 111 0.05 -6.23 -14.55
N ASN A 112 1.04 -5.61 -13.94
CA ASN A 112 0.93 -4.22 -13.48
C ASN A 112 1.03 -3.23 -14.64
N VAL A 113 2.10 -3.32 -15.45
CA VAL A 113 2.34 -2.35 -16.53
C VAL A 113 1.46 -2.62 -17.75
N GLY A 114 1.28 -3.90 -18.12
CA GLY A 114 0.36 -4.30 -19.18
C GLY A 114 -1.09 -3.99 -18.83
N GLY A 115 -1.48 -4.26 -17.59
CA GLY A 115 -2.83 -3.99 -17.09
C GLY A 115 -3.23 -2.52 -17.15
N ILE A 116 -2.39 -1.62 -16.66
CA ILE A 116 -2.68 -0.17 -16.74
C ILE A 116 -2.69 0.32 -18.19
N ARG A 117 -1.82 -0.21 -19.06
CA ARG A 117 -1.81 0.16 -20.48
C ARG A 117 -3.14 -0.20 -21.15
N ASN A 118 -3.61 -1.43 -20.98
CA ASN A 118 -4.89 -1.88 -21.50
C ASN A 118 -6.05 -1.02 -20.98
N LEU A 119 -6.05 -0.70 -19.67
CA LEU A 119 -7.07 0.14 -19.07
C LEU A 119 -7.08 1.55 -19.66
N LEU A 120 -5.91 2.19 -19.79
CA LEU A 120 -5.79 3.55 -20.34
C LEU A 120 -6.15 3.62 -21.82
N GLU A 121 -5.86 2.58 -22.61
CA GLU A 121 -6.30 2.48 -23.99
C GLU A 121 -7.81 2.51 -24.11
N ILE A 122 -8.54 1.67 -23.34
CA ILE A 122 -10.00 1.64 -23.34
C ILE A 122 -10.58 2.95 -22.80
N VAL A 123 -10.00 3.51 -21.75
CA VAL A 123 -10.40 4.82 -21.21
C VAL A 123 -10.31 5.89 -22.28
N TYR A 124 -9.21 5.93 -23.01
CA TYR A 124 -9.04 6.89 -24.12
C TYR A 124 -10.07 6.68 -25.23
N GLU A 125 -10.33 5.43 -25.61
CA GLU A 125 -11.26 5.08 -26.69
C GLU A 125 -12.74 5.35 -26.32
N THR A 126 -13.09 5.27 -25.04
CA THR A 126 -14.50 5.21 -24.62
C THR A 126 -14.96 6.35 -23.72
N GLN A 127 -14.10 7.05 -22.99
CA GLN A 127 -14.49 7.99 -21.97
C GLN A 127 -14.39 9.46 -22.41
N ASP A 128 -15.14 10.33 -21.74
CA ASP A 128 -15.01 11.78 -21.87
C ASP A 128 -13.87 12.27 -20.95
N LEU A 129 -12.67 12.40 -21.50
CA LEU A 129 -11.48 12.80 -20.73
C LEU A 129 -11.57 14.21 -20.15
N THR A 130 -12.49 15.05 -20.64
CA THR A 130 -12.70 16.41 -20.09
C THR A 130 -13.40 16.38 -18.72
N LYS A 131 -14.11 15.29 -18.41
CA LYS A 131 -14.86 15.09 -17.15
C LYS A 131 -14.23 14.07 -16.24
N LEU A 132 -13.67 13.01 -16.82
CA LEU A 132 -13.11 11.88 -16.09
C LEU A 132 -11.93 12.30 -15.18
N ARG A 133 -11.94 11.83 -13.93
CA ARG A 133 -10.81 11.85 -13.02
C ARG A 133 -10.20 10.44 -12.92
N PHE A 134 -8.89 10.33 -12.99
CA PHE A 134 -8.17 9.06 -12.89
C PHE A 134 -7.25 9.09 -11.66
N ILE A 135 -7.52 8.25 -10.67
CA ILE A 135 -6.73 8.16 -9.43
C ILE A 135 -5.91 6.87 -9.47
N HIS A 136 -4.60 7.00 -9.56
CA HIS A 136 -3.68 5.87 -9.66
C HIS A 136 -3.01 5.54 -8.33
N TRP A 137 -3.10 4.27 -7.90
CA TRP A 137 -2.35 3.76 -6.76
C TRP A 137 -0.93 3.37 -7.16
N SER A 138 0.05 4.15 -6.71
CA SER A 138 1.48 3.85 -6.76
C SER A 138 1.98 3.41 -5.37
N THR A 139 3.20 3.76 -5.00
CA THR A 139 3.82 3.47 -3.69
C THR A 139 4.98 4.42 -3.41
N CYS A 140 5.25 4.75 -2.15
CA CYS A 140 6.50 5.40 -1.76
C CYS A 140 7.74 4.53 -2.04
N GLY A 141 7.55 3.22 -2.26
CA GLY A 141 8.63 2.29 -2.61
C GLY A 141 9.39 2.65 -3.88
N ILE A 142 8.82 3.44 -4.80
CA ILE A 142 9.50 3.89 -6.02
C ILE A 142 10.73 4.75 -5.76
N TYR A 143 10.80 5.42 -4.61
CA TYR A 143 11.94 6.26 -4.23
C TYR A 143 13.14 5.45 -3.72
N GLY A 144 12.90 4.22 -3.23
CA GLY A 144 13.92 3.49 -2.49
C GLY A 144 14.40 4.25 -1.26
N GLU A 145 15.69 4.16 -0.94
CA GLU A 145 16.31 5.04 0.07
C GLU A 145 16.72 6.35 -0.61
N PRO A 146 16.00 7.48 -0.35
CA PRO A 146 16.32 8.75 -0.96
C PRO A 146 17.67 9.31 -0.52
N LYS A 147 18.30 10.12 -1.39
CA LYS A 147 19.44 10.96 -0.99
C LYS A 147 18.90 12.19 -0.28
N TYR A 148 18.97 12.19 1.04
CA TYR A 148 18.44 13.28 1.86
C TYR A 148 19.31 14.53 1.82
N LYS A 149 18.68 15.67 1.57
CA LYS A 149 19.23 16.97 1.95
C LYS A 149 19.23 17.06 3.48
N LYS A 150 20.11 17.88 4.04
CA LYS A 150 20.15 18.12 5.48
C LYS A 150 19.66 19.53 5.78
N ASP A 151 18.99 19.68 6.92
CA ASP A 151 18.64 20.98 7.47
C ASP A 151 19.87 21.67 8.09
N ILE A 152 19.67 22.85 8.67
CA ILE A 152 20.72 23.66 9.32
C ILE A 152 21.35 22.97 10.55
N HIS A 153 20.67 21.97 11.12
CA HIS A 153 21.12 21.19 12.27
C HIS A 153 21.73 19.83 11.86
N GLY A 154 21.77 19.54 10.55
CA GLY A 154 22.33 18.31 10.01
C GLY A 154 21.35 17.12 10.00
N TYR A 155 20.07 17.32 10.28
CA TYR A 155 19.03 16.28 10.20
C TYR A 155 18.56 16.09 8.76
N PRO A 156 18.17 14.85 8.37
CA PRO A 156 17.64 14.60 7.04
C PRO A 156 16.28 15.30 6.87
N ILE A 157 16.14 16.05 5.78
CA ILE A 157 14.86 16.62 5.37
C ILE A 157 14.05 15.52 4.71
N PRO A 158 12.78 15.29 5.11
CA PRO A 158 11.92 14.28 4.51
C PRO A 158 11.81 14.45 2.99
N ALA A 159 11.91 13.34 2.24
CA ALA A 159 11.79 13.36 0.80
C ALA A 159 10.34 13.65 0.38
N ASN A 160 10.15 14.63 -0.46
CA ASN A 160 8.86 14.98 -1.04
C ASN A 160 8.65 14.30 -2.40
N GLU A 161 7.55 14.61 -3.07
CA GLU A 161 7.12 14.00 -4.32
C GLU A 161 8.04 14.26 -5.52
N THR A 162 8.98 15.22 -5.40
CA THR A 162 10.00 15.50 -6.43
C THR A 162 11.27 14.68 -6.26
N ALA A 163 11.35 13.82 -5.25
CA ALA A 163 12.51 12.96 -5.05
C ALA A 163 12.70 12.01 -6.24
N PRO A 164 13.95 11.78 -6.68
CA PRO A 164 14.21 10.90 -7.82
C PRO A 164 13.83 9.45 -7.52
N TYR A 165 13.35 8.75 -8.54
CA TYR A 165 13.02 7.34 -8.46
C TYR A 165 14.28 6.48 -8.35
N ASN A 166 14.25 5.52 -7.44
CA ASN A 166 15.31 4.54 -7.22
C ASN A 166 14.73 3.24 -6.65
N PRO A 167 13.82 2.56 -7.38
CA PRO A 167 13.08 1.42 -6.88
C PRO A 167 14.00 0.28 -6.43
N PRO A 168 13.87 -0.22 -5.19
CA PRO A 168 14.82 -1.19 -4.62
C PRO A 168 14.50 -2.64 -4.96
N ASN A 169 13.36 -2.93 -5.56
CA ASN A 169 12.88 -4.27 -5.86
C ASN A 169 11.97 -4.29 -7.08
N ASN A 170 11.67 -5.50 -7.58
CA ASN A 170 10.86 -5.72 -8.78
C ASN A 170 9.45 -5.10 -8.68
N TYR A 171 8.80 -5.22 -7.53
CA TYR A 171 7.47 -4.63 -7.33
C TYR A 171 7.52 -3.10 -7.45
N SER A 172 8.42 -2.45 -6.72
CA SER A 172 8.58 -0.99 -6.80
C SER A 172 8.99 -0.52 -8.20
N MET A 173 9.79 -1.32 -8.93
CA MET A 173 10.13 -1.08 -10.34
C MET A 173 8.87 -1.10 -11.19
N SER A 174 8.02 -2.12 -11.07
CA SER A 174 6.79 -2.21 -11.87
C SER A 174 5.81 -1.07 -11.55
N LYS A 175 5.76 -0.59 -10.30
CA LYS A 175 4.95 0.56 -9.90
C LYS A 175 5.47 1.87 -10.50
N MET A 176 6.77 2.06 -10.51
CA MET A 176 7.40 3.20 -11.22
C MET A 176 7.06 3.16 -12.72
N GLU A 177 7.18 2.00 -13.35
CA GLU A 177 6.85 1.84 -14.77
C GLU A 177 5.36 2.08 -15.06
N GLN A 178 4.43 1.77 -14.13
CA GLN A 178 3.02 2.16 -14.22
C GLN A 178 2.85 3.69 -14.22
N GLU A 179 3.55 4.41 -13.34
CA GLU A 179 3.51 5.88 -13.34
C GLU A 179 4.02 6.46 -14.66
N MET A 180 5.07 5.87 -15.24
CA MET A 180 5.61 6.32 -16.54
C MET A 180 4.59 6.12 -17.66
N VAL A 181 3.90 4.98 -17.71
CA VAL A 181 2.82 4.73 -18.68
C VAL A 181 1.68 5.73 -18.49
N LEU A 182 1.25 5.97 -17.25
CA LEU A 182 0.20 6.96 -16.98
C LEU A 182 0.63 8.37 -17.43
N GLN A 183 1.88 8.75 -17.15
CA GLN A 183 2.40 10.05 -17.54
C GLN A 183 2.48 10.22 -19.09
N GLU A 184 2.79 9.15 -19.82
CA GLU A 184 2.72 9.13 -21.29
C GLU A 184 1.30 9.49 -21.77
N TYR A 185 0.27 8.86 -21.18
CA TYR A 185 -1.13 9.13 -21.54
C TYR A 185 -1.62 10.49 -21.08
N VAL A 186 -1.20 10.96 -19.91
CA VAL A 186 -1.48 12.34 -19.44
C VAL A 186 -0.93 13.36 -20.44
N ASN A 187 0.32 13.22 -20.84
CA ASN A 187 0.97 14.15 -21.77
C ASN A 187 0.34 14.12 -23.17
N LYS A 188 -0.01 12.93 -23.66
CA LYS A 188 -0.52 12.75 -25.03
C LYS A 188 -2.01 13.03 -25.16
N HIS A 189 -2.79 12.66 -24.16
CA HIS A 189 -4.26 12.64 -24.22
C HIS A 189 -4.94 13.54 -23.20
N GLN A 190 -4.17 14.28 -22.37
CA GLN A 190 -4.68 15.22 -21.37
C GLN A 190 -5.61 14.56 -20.32
N ILE A 191 -5.33 13.30 -19.94
CA ILE A 191 -6.07 12.61 -18.89
C ILE A 191 -5.87 13.36 -17.57
N LYS A 192 -6.96 13.69 -16.86
CA LYS A 192 -6.94 14.35 -15.56
C LYS A 192 -6.57 13.34 -14.46
N ALA A 193 -5.31 12.95 -14.39
CA ALA A 193 -4.81 11.96 -13.45
C ALA A 193 -4.27 12.58 -12.16
N THR A 194 -4.38 11.84 -11.07
CA THR A 194 -3.71 12.09 -9.79
C THR A 194 -3.05 10.79 -9.34
N ILE A 195 -1.81 10.87 -8.88
CA ILE A 195 -1.05 9.71 -8.40
C ILE A 195 -1.00 9.76 -6.87
N ILE A 196 -1.32 8.64 -6.23
CA ILE A 196 -1.11 8.50 -4.79
C ILE A 196 0.01 7.48 -4.53
N ARG A 197 0.91 7.81 -3.59
CA ARG A 197 2.07 7.02 -3.22
C ARG A 197 1.98 6.66 -1.73
N PRO A 198 1.25 5.60 -1.38
CA PRO A 198 1.15 5.19 0.01
C PRO A 198 2.47 4.62 0.55
N ALA A 199 2.72 4.89 1.83
CA ALA A 199 3.66 4.16 2.67
C ALA A 199 3.09 2.75 3.00
N PRO A 200 3.86 1.84 3.65
CA PRO A 200 3.34 0.57 4.12
C PRO A 200 2.03 0.73 4.90
N ILE A 201 1.01 -0.01 4.44
CA ILE A 201 -0.35 0.13 4.94
C ILE A 201 -0.54 -0.71 6.20
N MET A 202 -1.18 -0.13 7.22
CA MET A 202 -1.64 -0.81 8.42
C MET A 202 -3.15 -0.63 8.62
N GLY A 203 -3.75 -1.43 9.49
CA GLY A 203 -5.17 -1.35 9.81
C GLY A 203 -5.88 -2.70 9.76
N PRO A 204 -7.19 -2.72 9.96
CA PRO A 204 -8.03 -3.92 9.92
C PRO A 204 -7.82 -4.74 8.65
N TYR A 205 -7.87 -6.07 8.77
CA TYR A 205 -7.73 -7.03 7.65
C TYR A 205 -6.39 -6.97 6.89
N GLN A 206 -5.39 -6.20 7.34
CA GLN A 206 -4.06 -6.21 6.71
C GLN A 206 -3.30 -7.47 7.13
N ILE A 207 -2.69 -8.17 6.14
CA ILE A 207 -1.97 -9.42 6.35
C ILE A 207 -0.52 -9.38 5.86
N TYR A 208 -0.03 -8.19 5.45
CA TYR A 208 1.33 -7.98 4.95
C TYR A 208 2.03 -6.83 5.69
N GLY A 209 3.32 -6.70 5.49
CA GLY A 209 4.12 -5.58 5.99
C GLY A 209 4.04 -5.43 7.51
N VAL A 210 3.37 -4.38 7.98
CA VAL A 210 3.24 -4.07 9.41
C VAL A 210 2.60 -5.21 10.22
N PHE A 211 1.69 -5.99 9.63
CA PHE A 211 1.10 -7.15 10.27
C PHE A 211 2.16 -8.19 10.68
N HIS A 212 3.14 -8.46 9.82
CA HIS A 212 4.23 -9.39 10.16
C HIS A 212 5.11 -8.86 11.28
N ILE A 213 5.32 -7.53 11.35
CA ILE A 213 6.04 -6.89 12.46
C ILE A 213 5.26 -7.08 13.76
N ILE A 214 3.96 -6.82 13.76
CA ILE A 214 3.07 -7.01 14.91
C ILE A 214 3.09 -8.47 15.37
N GLN A 215 2.97 -9.42 14.45
CA GLN A 215 3.04 -10.85 14.79
C GLN A 215 4.42 -11.25 15.35
N LEU A 216 5.51 -10.70 14.80
CA LEU A 216 6.86 -11.00 15.27
C LEU A 216 7.05 -10.51 16.70
N VAL A 217 6.62 -9.28 17.00
CA VAL A 217 6.69 -8.73 18.37
C VAL A 217 5.79 -9.53 19.32
N HIS A 218 4.56 -9.84 18.93
CA HIS A 218 3.63 -10.62 19.74
C HIS A 218 4.17 -12.03 20.08
N LYS A 219 4.74 -12.74 19.09
CA LYS A 219 5.31 -14.07 19.27
C LYS A 219 6.64 -14.10 20.04
N SER A 220 7.28 -12.94 20.24
CA SER A 220 8.52 -12.84 21.03
C SER A 220 8.26 -12.91 22.56
N GLY A 221 6.99 -13.07 23.00
CA GLY A 221 6.60 -13.17 24.41
C GLY A 221 7.26 -14.29 25.22
N PHE A 222 7.91 -15.27 24.58
CA PHE A 222 8.70 -16.32 25.24
C PHE A 222 10.17 -15.93 25.51
N GLY A 223 10.59 -14.70 25.20
CA GLY A 223 11.92 -14.16 25.46
C GLY A 223 11.99 -12.67 25.14
N PRO A 224 12.98 -11.93 25.64
CA PRO A 224 13.08 -10.50 25.36
C PRO A 224 13.29 -10.25 23.87
N GLY A 225 12.33 -9.57 23.24
CA GLY A 225 12.52 -9.01 21.91
C GLY A 225 13.65 -8.01 21.93
N ILE A 226 14.67 -8.18 21.09
CA ILE A 226 15.80 -7.24 21.01
C ILE A 226 15.75 -6.54 19.65
N HIS A 227 15.63 -5.23 19.68
CA HIS A 227 15.76 -4.39 18.49
C HIS A 227 17.12 -3.67 18.52
N ILE A 228 17.94 -3.96 17.51
CA ILE A 228 19.23 -3.31 17.33
C ILE A 228 19.06 -2.12 16.41
N TYR A 229 19.36 -0.91 16.89
CA TYR A 229 19.21 0.31 16.11
C TYR A 229 20.44 1.23 16.16
N PRO A 230 20.66 2.10 15.14
CA PRO A 230 21.81 2.98 15.09
C PRO A 230 21.61 4.23 15.97
N LYS A 231 22.39 4.34 17.07
CA LYS A 231 22.24 5.37 18.11
C LYS A 231 22.15 6.82 17.62
N LYS A 232 22.90 7.17 16.55
CA LYS A 232 22.97 8.57 16.04
C LYS A 232 22.29 8.77 14.69
N LYS A 233 21.86 7.70 14.03
CA LYS A 233 21.19 7.74 12.72
C LYS A 233 19.93 6.92 12.80
N ARG A 234 18.97 7.43 13.55
CA ARG A 234 17.67 6.78 13.76
C ARG A 234 16.96 6.55 12.41
N LEU A 235 16.39 5.38 12.23
CA LEU A 235 15.68 5.00 11.00
C LEU A 235 14.19 5.27 11.17
N ALA A 236 13.59 5.87 10.14
CA ALA A 236 12.14 6.12 10.14
C ALA A 236 11.34 4.84 9.91
N MET A 237 10.13 4.82 10.45
CA MET A 237 9.10 3.81 10.20
C MET A 237 7.94 4.47 9.46
N PRO A 238 7.96 4.48 8.11
CA PRO A 238 6.88 5.07 7.33
C PRO A 238 5.66 4.14 7.34
N VAL A 239 4.50 4.67 7.72
CA VAL A 239 3.24 3.92 7.70
C VAL A 239 2.06 4.82 7.30
N ILE A 240 0.99 4.21 6.82
CA ILE A 240 -0.31 4.85 6.58
C ILE A 240 -1.43 3.94 7.08
N HIS A 241 -2.44 4.50 7.74
CA HIS A 241 -3.62 3.73 8.09
C HIS A 241 -4.56 3.61 6.88
N VAL A 242 -5.11 2.39 6.63
CA VAL A 242 -5.95 2.14 5.46
C VAL A 242 -7.15 3.10 5.36
N LYS A 243 -7.76 3.46 6.49
CA LYS A 243 -8.88 4.41 6.52
C LYS A 243 -8.46 5.81 6.05
N ASP A 244 -7.27 6.29 6.40
CA ASP A 244 -6.76 7.58 5.91
C ASP A 244 -6.34 7.51 4.45
N LEU A 245 -5.79 6.39 4.02
CA LEU A 245 -5.43 6.19 2.61
C LEU A 245 -6.65 6.32 1.70
N VAL A 246 -7.77 5.66 2.02
CA VAL A 246 -8.98 5.70 1.17
C VAL A 246 -9.70 7.04 1.26
N ARG A 247 -9.72 7.69 2.44
CA ARG A 247 -10.23 9.06 2.60
C ARG A 247 -9.43 10.07 1.78
N ALA A 248 -8.09 9.95 1.80
CA ALA A 248 -7.22 10.79 0.98
C ALA A 248 -7.48 10.60 -0.52
N ALA A 249 -7.70 9.36 -0.96
CA ALA A 249 -8.03 9.10 -2.35
C ALA A 249 -9.35 9.75 -2.79
N LEU A 250 -10.41 9.69 -1.95
CA LEU A 250 -11.67 10.39 -2.22
C LEU A 250 -11.50 11.91 -2.22
N PHE A 251 -10.78 12.44 -1.25
CA PHE A 251 -10.48 13.88 -1.17
C PHE A 251 -9.77 14.38 -2.42
N LEU A 252 -8.74 13.65 -2.88
CA LEU A 252 -7.99 13.99 -4.09
C LEU A 252 -8.83 13.84 -5.36
N ALA A 253 -9.73 12.85 -5.42
CA ALA A 253 -10.61 12.66 -6.57
C ALA A 253 -11.61 13.83 -6.76
N GLU A 254 -11.94 14.56 -5.70
CA GLU A 254 -12.85 15.69 -5.73
C GLU A 254 -12.14 17.05 -5.74
N ASN A 255 -10.80 17.07 -5.66
CA ASN A 255 -10.03 18.31 -5.60
C ASN A 255 -9.31 18.56 -6.94
N ASP A 256 -9.74 19.58 -7.68
CA ASP A 256 -9.17 19.90 -9.00
C ASP A 256 -7.69 20.31 -8.94
N LYS A 257 -7.21 20.83 -7.80
CA LYS A 257 -5.78 21.15 -7.62
C LYS A 257 -4.89 19.90 -7.57
N SER A 258 -5.47 18.71 -7.44
CA SER A 258 -4.72 17.45 -7.47
C SER A 258 -4.43 16.94 -8.88
N ILE A 259 -5.04 17.53 -9.91
CA ILE A 259 -4.88 17.09 -11.30
C ILE A 259 -3.43 17.29 -11.76
N GLY A 260 -2.85 16.25 -12.32
CA GLY A 260 -1.46 16.23 -12.80
C GLY A 260 -0.41 16.03 -11.70
N GLU A 261 -0.83 15.87 -10.46
CA GLU A 261 0.03 15.86 -9.29
C GLU A 261 0.16 14.46 -8.66
N ALA A 262 1.27 14.24 -7.94
CA ALA A 262 1.47 13.08 -7.10
C ALA A 262 1.47 13.47 -5.63
N TYR A 263 1.02 12.56 -4.75
CA TYR A 263 0.95 12.78 -3.30
C TYR A 263 1.47 11.58 -2.53
N ASN A 264 2.44 11.82 -1.63
CA ASN A 264 2.86 10.84 -0.65
C ASN A 264 1.78 10.72 0.44
N LEU A 265 1.28 9.51 0.64
CA LEU A 265 0.29 9.22 1.67
C LEU A 265 0.95 8.45 2.81
N ILE A 266 1.28 9.20 3.85
CA ILE A 266 2.00 8.71 5.02
C ILE A 266 1.53 9.53 6.23
N ILE A 267 1.36 8.93 7.39
CA ILE A 267 1.24 9.66 8.65
C ILE A 267 2.60 10.23 9.07
N ASP A 268 2.62 11.17 10.01
CA ASP A 268 3.88 11.75 10.44
C ASP A 268 4.86 10.67 10.89
N SER A 269 6.05 10.65 10.28
CA SER A 269 7.02 9.58 10.47
C SER A 269 7.50 9.50 11.92
N CYS A 270 7.47 8.31 12.48
CA CYS A 270 8.16 7.98 13.74
C CYS A 270 9.46 7.24 13.46
N PHE A 271 10.28 7.05 14.48
CA PHE A 271 11.45 6.19 14.39
C PHE A 271 11.07 4.73 14.69
N GLN A 272 11.84 3.79 14.12
CA GLN A 272 11.58 2.36 14.27
C GLN A 272 11.58 1.92 15.74
N GLU A 273 12.55 2.39 16.54
CA GLU A 273 12.63 2.07 17.95
C GLU A 273 11.42 2.58 18.73
N ASP A 274 10.92 3.79 18.46
CA ASP A 274 9.74 4.34 19.14
C ASP A 274 8.47 3.55 18.77
N PHE A 275 8.36 3.17 17.48
CA PHE A 275 7.26 2.37 16.99
C PHE A 275 7.22 0.97 17.64
N LEU A 276 8.37 0.30 17.68
CA LEU A 276 8.48 -1.06 18.20
C LEU A 276 8.36 -1.10 19.72
N GLU A 277 8.90 -0.10 20.44
CA GLU A 277 8.74 0.03 21.88
C GLU A 277 7.28 0.24 22.26
N TYR A 278 6.59 1.18 21.62
CA TYR A 278 5.17 1.41 21.87
C TYR A 278 4.30 0.19 21.51
N LEU A 279 4.64 -0.51 20.41
CA LEU A 279 3.96 -1.74 20.03
C LEU A 279 4.17 -2.85 21.08
N ALA A 280 5.38 -3.01 21.59
CA ALA A 280 5.69 -4.01 22.61
C ALA A 280 4.96 -3.72 23.93
N ASP A 281 4.90 -2.45 24.36
CA ASP A 281 4.13 -2.02 25.51
C ASP A 281 2.63 -2.35 25.35
N LEU A 282 2.06 -2.05 24.17
CA LEU A 282 0.68 -2.35 23.85
C LEU A 282 0.35 -3.86 23.85
N LEU A 283 1.32 -4.68 23.45
CA LEU A 283 1.22 -6.14 23.42
C LEU A 283 1.63 -6.80 24.74
N ASN A 284 2.04 -6.03 25.76
CA ASN A 284 2.56 -6.50 27.05
C ASN A 284 3.75 -7.47 26.89
N VAL A 285 4.66 -7.17 25.95
CA VAL A 285 5.83 -8.01 25.64
C VAL A 285 7.10 -7.35 26.16
N ASN A 286 7.96 -8.13 26.83
CA ASN A 286 9.30 -7.64 27.21
C ASN A 286 10.14 -7.35 25.97
N TYR A 287 10.62 -6.11 25.86
CA TYR A 287 11.30 -5.62 24.68
C TYR A 287 12.47 -4.72 25.03
N PHE A 288 13.60 -4.86 24.34
CA PHE A 288 14.80 -4.08 24.57
C PHE A 288 15.30 -3.41 23.31
N ASN A 289 15.44 -2.11 23.35
CA ASN A 289 16.12 -1.32 22.33
C ASN A 289 17.62 -1.30 22.62
N LEU A 290 18.43 -1.91 21.75
CA LEU A 290 19.88 -1.95 21.86
C LEU A 290 20.54 -0.92 20.91
N PRO A 291 20.96 0.25 21.43
CA PRO A 291 21.63 1.25 20.60
C PRO A 291 23.07 0.84 20.30
N VAL A 292 23.42 0.84 19.01
CA VAL A 292 24.77 0.54 18.54
C VAL A 292 25.36 1.69 17.73
N LEU A 293 26.69 1.77 17.64
CA LEU A 293 27.35 2.74 16.77
C LEU A 293 27.11 2.38 15.29
N TRP A 294 27.03 3.40 14.44
CA TRP A 294 26.72 3.24 13.01
C TRP A 294 27.60 2.21 12.26
N PRO A 295 28.92 2.09 12.49
CA PRO A 295 29.72 1.05 11.83
C PRO A 295 29.26 -0.37 12.17
N PHE A 296 28.95 -0.64 13.45
CA PHE A 296 28.46 -1.95 13.91
C PHE A 296 27.07 -2.24 13.38
N TYR A 297 26.20 -1.22 13.37
CA TYR A 297 24.87 -1.37 12.77
C TYR A 297 24.95 -1.74 11.28
N LYS A 298 25.86 -1.12 10.52
CA LYS A 298 26.05 -1.49 9.10
C LYS A 298 26.49 -2.94 8.91
N ILE A 299 27.33 -3.46 9.79
CA ILE A 299 27.74 -4.89 9.74
C ILE A 299 26.53 -5.77 10.02
N PHE A 300 25.76 -5.47 11.06
CA PHE A 300 24.55 -6.18 11.42
C PHE A 300 23.50 -6.14 10.28
N ALA A 301 23.22 -4.97 9.72
CA ALA A 301 22.30 -4.80 8.60
C ALA A 301 22.71 -5.61 7.36
N ARG A 302 24.02 -5.59 7.01
CA ARG A 302 24.56 -6.42 5.92
C ARG A 302 24.38 -7.91 6.18
N PHE A 303 24.60 -8.34 7.42
CA PHE A 303 24.40 -9.73 7.81
C PHE A 303 22.92 -10.13 7.70
N LEU A 304 21.99 -9.30 8.18
CA LEU A 304 20.55 -9.54 8.03
C LEU A 304 20.13 -9.64 6.56
N LEU A 305 20.59 -8.72 5.72
CA LEU A 305 20.29 -8.72 4.28
C LEU A 305 20.86 -9.96 3.60
N TRP A 306 22.06 -10.36 3.97
CA TRP A 306 22.67 -11.59 3.46
C TRP A 306 21.88 -12.84 3.87
N LEU A 307 21.46 -12.95 5.14
CA LEU A 307 20.59 -14.03 5.60
C LEU A 307 19.25 -14.07 4.87
N SER A 308 18.61 -12.91 4.71
CA SER A 308 17.33 -12.81 4.00
C SER A 308 17.47 -13.21 2.53
N LYS A 309 18.54 -12.77 1.87
CA LYS A 309 18.85 -13.19 0.49
C LYS A 309 19.01 -14.71 0.37
N ARG A 310 19.74 -15.35 1.31
CA ARG A 310 19.89 -16.81 1.35
C ARG A 310 18.55 -17.53 1.57
N LYS A 311 17.68 -16.96 2.43
CA LYS A 311 16.33 -17.52 2.64
C LYS A 311 15.47 -17.39 1.40
N ASP A 312 15.54 -16.28 0.69
CA ASP A 312 14.83 -16.07 -0.58
C ASP A 312 15.30 -17.05 -1.65
N GLU A 313 16.61 -17.23 -1.83
CA GLU A 313 17.20 -18.19 -2.77
C GLU A 313 16.70 -19.61 -2.48
N LYS A 314 16.79 -20.05 -1.22
CA LYS A 314 16.31 -21.36 -0.79
C LYS A 314 14.79 -21.53 -0.98
N ALA A 315 14.00 -20.49 -0.70
CA ALA A 315 12.55 -20.51 -0.88
C ALA A 315 12.18 -20.67 -2.37
N ARG A 316 12.92 -20.02 -3.29
CA ARG A 316 12.75 -20.18 -4.73
C ARG A 316 13.06 -21.61 -5.19
N GLU A 317 14.18 -22.20 -4.72
CA GLU A 317 14.52 -23.59 -5.01
C GLU A 317 13.43 -24.58 -4.56
N LEU A 318 12.77 -24.30 -3.43
CA LEU A 318 11.71 -25.14 -2.85
C LEU A 318 10.30 -24.79 -3.33
N ASN A 319 10.14 -23.87 -4.29
CA ASN A 319 8.83 -23.33 -4.71
C ASN A 319 7.96 -22.87 -3.51
N SER A 320 8.59 -22.32 -2.49
CA SER A 320 7.96 -21.83 -1.27
C SER A 320 8.15 -20.32 -1.11
N ARG A 321 7.54 -19.72 -0.08
CA ARG A 321 7.73 -18.29 0.23
C ARG A 321 8.42 -18.12 1.59
N PRO A 322 9.39 -17.19 1.71
CA PRO A 322 9.99 -16.87 3.00
C PRO A 322 8.97 -16.11 3.87
N GLN A 323 9.02 -16.27 5.18
CA GLN A 323 8.20 -15.51 6.12
C GLN A 323 8.52 -14.01 6.11
N VAL A 324 9.80 -13.68 5.98
CA VAL A 324 10.32 -12.32 5.85
C VAL A 324 11.21 -12.32 4.61
N ASP A 325 10.76 -11.64 3.57
CA ASP A 325 11.50 -11.53 2.33
C ASP A 325 12.63 -10.47 2.40
N LEU A 326 13.50 -10.47 1.40
CA LEU A 326 14.63 -9.54 1.31
C LEU A 326 14.16 -8.07 1.29
N SER A 327 13.03 -7.77 0.66
CA SER A 327 12.50 -6.41 0.59
C SER A 327 12.04 -5.92 1.97
N MET A 328 11.38 -6.77 2.77
CA MET A 328 11.04 -6.44 4.16
C MET A 328 12.28 -6.18 5.01
N ALA A 329 13.31 -7.02 4.90
CA ALA A 329 14.59 -6.79 5.57
C ALA A 329 15.25 -5.47 5.11
N GLY A 330 15.10 -5.12 3.84
CA GLY A 330 15.52 -3.82 3.29
C GLY A 330 14.83 -2.65 3.97
N TYR A 331 13.52 -2.71 4.15
CA TYR A 331 12.75 -1.64 4.83
C TYR A 331 13.17 -1.41 6.29
N THR A 332 13.62 -2.44 6.99
CA THR A 332 14.08 -2.33 8.38
C THR A 332 15.53 -1.86 8.51
N THR A 333 16.31 -1.85 7.45
CA THR A 333 17.75 -1.56 7.48
C THR A 333 18.16 -0.27 6.78
N HIS A 334 17.25 0.35 6.03
CA HIS A 334 17.50 1.58 5.27
C HIS A 334 16.61 2.74 5.76
N GLN A 335 16.93 3.97 5.37
CA GLN A 335 16.17 5.15 5.75
C GLN A 335 15.06 5.44 4.75
N TYR A 336 13.82 5.48 5.23
CA TYR A 336 12.64 5.78 4.44
C TYR A 336 11.83 6.91 5.09
N LEU A 337 12.36 8.13 5.00
CA LEU A 337 11.74 9.32 5.58
C LEU A 337 11.11 10.15 4.46
N PHE A 338 9.77 10.21 4.43
CA PHE A 338 9.01 10.92 3.42
C PHE A 338 8.17 12.05 4.03
N SER A 339 7.85 13.05 3.21
CA SER A 339 6.99 14.18 3.57
C SER A 339 5.56 13.93 3.10
N ASN A 340 4.58 14.25 3.94
CA ASN A 340 3.16 14.33 3.61
C ASN A 340 2.67 15.78 3.52
N GLN A 341 3.58 16.75 3.53
CA GLN A 341 3.25 18.17 3.64
C GLN A 341 2.36 18.63 2.47
N LYS A 342 2.61 18.12 1.27
CA LYS A 342 1.85 18.51 0.07
C LYS A 342 0.35 18.23 0.18
N ILE A 343 -0.05 17.09 0.72
CA ILE A 343 -1.48 16.79 0.89
C ILE A 343 -2.09 17.57 2.06
N LYS A 344 -1.32 17.83 3.12
CA LYS A 344 -1.72 18.72 4.23
C LYS A 344 -1.92 20.16 3.74
N ASP A 345 -1.03 20.67 2.91
CA ASP A 345 -1.16 22.02 2.32
C ASP A 345 -2.38 22.15 1.40
N LEU A 346 -2.85 21.02 0.84
CA LEU A 346 -4.10 20.96 0.07
C LEU A 346 -5.36 20.98 0.97
N GLY A 347 -5.19 20.81 2.28
CA GLY A 347 -6.26 20.85 3.30
C GLY A 347 -6.76 19.47 3.75
N PHE A 348 -6.03 18.38 3.46
CA PHE A 348 -6.41 17.06 3.96
C PHE A 348 -6.01 16.89 5.42
N GLU A 349 -6.96 16.42 6.23
CA GLU A 349 -6.75 16.11 7.66
C GLU A 349 -6.76 14.59 7.88
N PHE A 350 -5.64 14.07 8.39
CA PHE A 350 -5.53 12.66 8.76
C PHE A 350 -6.37 12.37 10.00
N LYS A 351 -7.14 11.28 9.97
CA LYS A 351 -7.86 10.77 11.15
C LYS A 351 -6.89 10.23 12.20
N PHE A 352 -5.85 9.57 11.74
CA PHE A 352 -4.74 9.09 12.57
C PHE A 352 -3.53 10.01 12.35
N SER A 353 -3.47 11.10 13.15
CA SER A 353 -2.42 12.11 13.01
C SER A 353 -1.04 11.61 13.45
N ASP A 354 -1.00 10.52 14.23
CA ASP A 354 0.22 9.92 14.75
C ASP A 354 0.18 8.38 14.67
N TYR A 355 1.37 7.77 14.74
CA TYR A 355 1.52 6.33 14.65
C TYR A 355 0.89 5.56 15.81
N LYS A 356 0.78 6.16 17.00
CA LYS A 356 0.25 5.49 18.20
C LYS A 356 -1.23 5.21 18.05
N SER A 357 -2.00 6.22 17.65
CA SER A 357 -3.44 6.07 17.39
C SER A 357 -3.71 5.05 16.29
N ALA A 358 -2.88 5.01 15.25
CA ALA A 358 -2.98 4.04 14.15
C ALA A 358 -2.63 2.61 14.59
N ILE A 359 -1.60 2.43 15.43
CA ILE A 359 -1.24 1.12 16.01
C ILE A 359 -2.35 0.61 16.91
N VAL A 360 -2.89 1.46 17.80
CA VAL A 360 -3.98 1.08 18.71
C VAL A 360 -5.19 0.56 17.94
N ASP A 361 -5.72 1.33 16.96
CA ASP A 361 -6.87 0.88 16.14
C ASP A 361 -6.59 -0.47 15.45
N THR A 362 -5.35 -0.66 14.98
CA THR A 362 -4.95 -1.89 14.29
C THR A 362 -4.85 -3.10 15.23
N VAL A 363 -4.13 -2.95 16.33
CA VAL A 363 -3.87 -4.05 17.29
C VAL A 363 -5.14 -4.45 18.03
N GLU A 364 -5.93 -3.47 18.51
CA GLU A 364 -7.23 -3.74 19.13
C GLU A 364 -8.17 -4.48 18.19
N TRP A 365 -8.16 -4.11 16.90
CA TRP A 365 -8.95 -4.83 15.91
C TRP A 365 -8.48 -6.29 15.79
N TYR A 366 -7.16 -6.54 15.74
CA TYR A 366 -6.62 -7.90 15.62
C TYR A 366 -6.97 -8.77 16.84
N PHE A 367 -6.89 -8.23 18.06
CA PHE A 367 -7.33 -8.97 19.26
C PHE A 367 -8.84 -9.24 19.24
N ARG A 368 -9.65 -8.22 18.96
CA ARG A 368 -11.11 -8.35 18.92
C ARG A 368 -11.60 -9.41 17.93
N ASN A 369 -10.87 -9.56 16.83
CA ASN A 369 -11.19 -10.51 15.75
C ASN A 369 -10.35 -11.79 15.81
N LYS A 370 -9.62 -12.03 16.89
CA LYS A 370 -8.81 -13.24 17.13
C LYS A 370 -7.73 -13.49 16.07
N TRP A 371 -7.15 -12.43 15.52
CA TRP A 371 -6.01 -12.51 14.63
C TRP A 371 -4.68 -12.51 15.37
N LEU A 372 -4.70 -12.00 16.62
CA LEU A 372 -3.71 -12.21 17.65
C LEU A 372 -4.40 -12.94 18.79
N GLU A 373 -3.78 -14.00 19.30
CA GLU A 373 -4.28 -14.74 20.46
C GLU A 373 -4.01 -13.90 21.72
N SER A 374 -5.02 -13.74 22.60
CA SER A 374 -4.81 -13.23 23.95
C SER A 374 -4.21 -14.37 24.78
N GLU A 375 -3.09 -14.13 25.45
CA GLU A 375 -2.56 -15.05 26.45
C GLU A 375 -3.58 -15.30 27.60
#